data_42805cc437493cc9a6b3e91bb275ce35
#
_entry.id   42805cc437493cc9a6b3e91bb275ce35
#
_cell.length_a   1.000
_cell.length_b   1.000
_cell.length_c   1.000
_cell.angle_alpha   90.00
_cell.angle_beta   90.00
_cell.angle_gamma   90.00
#
_symmetry.space_group_name_H-M   'P 1'
#
loop_
_entity.id
_entity.type
_entity.pdbx_description
1 polymer ?
#
loop_
_entity_poly.entity_id
_entity_poly.type
_entity_poly.pdbx_seq_one_letter_code
_entity_poly.pdbx_strand_id
1 'polypeptide(L)'
;MDERAPTDEPVEYAREDVSVLVVGAGAAGARAAIELAERGVDDVLVLGKRGHGDAHTTWARGGINGALGTHDPEDSPAIHAADTLNEGHLINDPGKVETVTAQMPERLRELDDWGMAYSRTDDGAIDQRFFGAQSFRRTAFAGDHTGESLLNTLVDRAQALSVPYRENVMITKLVSDGEAVHGAVGFDMDDGEFVLFNAGTVVLAAGGHAAIYNRHTSRDDENNGDGAALAFDGGASLMDMEFMQFHPTGMAVDEADPEWAPWSGRLVTEAVRGEGGRLFNAEGERFMERYSPDQMELDARDVVARAIAREIGEGRGTEHGGVYLDISHRDADFIEERLPRMYERFQDLGVDMAEEPVEVAPTSHYGMGGVAVDDHGETDVDDLFAIGETMAGVHGANRLGGNSLAETVAYGVVAGERIADRVDGPGEVPDALREETVEPHLRDLRAMADNDGANEVDAVLADLRELMWEHAGILRDESSLREGLDRLAAVRDRAADMRVGPVTSESFELAVDAGFMLVAAEAVLRGALEREESRGAHYRTDHPDTDPDWRRNVYFDAADVGGMTLRTEPVDQPSDAVQAALDEGHELDYHQLE
;
A
#
# COMPACT_ATOMS: atom_id res chain seq x y z
N MET A 1 -14.24 21.61 34.59
CA MET A 1 -15.05 20.81 33.67
C MET A 1 -16.17 21.71 33.22
N ASP A 2 -15.93 22.48 32.19
CA ASP A 2 -16.99 23.13 31.44
C ASP A 2 -17.25 22.19 30.24
N GLU A 3 -18.37 21.46 30.31
CA GLU A 3 -18.91 20.77 29.14
C GLU A 3 -19.22 21.85 28.10
N ARG A 4 -18.34 22.01 27.10
CA ARG A 4 -18.72 22.71 25.87
C ARG A 4 -19.80 21.85 25.21
N ALA A 5 -21.07 22.24 25.43
CA ALA A 5 -22.15 21.69 24.62
C ALA A 5 -21.83 21.95 23.14
N PRO A 6 -22.04 20.96 22.25
CA PRO A 6 -21.90 21.18 20.82
C PRO A 6 -22.75 22.39 20.43
N THR A 7 -22.16 23.34 19.74
CA THR A 7 -22.89 24.50 19.23
C THR A 7 -23.90 23.99 18.22
N ASP A 8 -25.20 24.22 18.45
CA ASP A 8 -26.30 23.89 17.50
C ASP A 8 -26.28 24.77 16.23
N GLU A 9 -25.16 25.43 15.96
CA GLU A 9 -25.01 26.24 14.75
C GLU A 9 -24.76 25.33 13.55
N PRO A 10 -25.50 25.51 12.44
CA PRO A 10 -25.27 24.76 11.22
C PRO A 10 -23.87 25.06 10.68
N VAL A 11 -23.12 24.02 10.33
CA VAL A 11 -21.83 24.16 9.65
C VAL A 11 -22.10 24.45 8.18
N GLU A 12 -21.52 25.54 7.66
CA GLU A 12 -21.58 25.86 6.23
C GLU A 12 -20.64 24.92 5.46
N TYR A 13 -21.07 24.46 4.29
CA TYR A 13 -20.28 23.63 3.38
C TYR A 13 -20.72 23.84 1.92
N ALA A 14 -19.77 23.71 1.01
CA ALA A 14 -20.03 23.68 -0.42
C ALA A 14 -20.65 22.34 -0.84
N ARG A 15 -21.31 22.32 -2.00
CA ARG A 15 -21.85 21.10 -2.61
C ARG A 15 -21.41 21.01 -4.05
N GLU A 16 -20.94 19.84 -4.43
CA GLU A 16 -20.55 19.53 -5.79
C GLU A 16 -21.24 18.24 -6.22
N ASP A 17 -21.79 18.23 -7.44
CA ASP A 17 -22.44 17.07 -8.02
C ASP A 17 -21.50 16.47 -9.06
N VAL A 18 -21.27 15.14 -9.01
CA VAL A 18 -20.37 14.44 -9.92
C VAL A 18 -20.86 13.01 -10.19
N SER A 19 -20.69 12.53 -11.41
CA SER A 19 -21.09 11.16 -11.75
C SER A 19 -20.15 10.14 -11.14
N VAL A 20 -18.82 10.37 -11.22
CA VAL A 20 -17.81 9.50 -10.63
C VAL A 20 -16.79 10.32 -9.84
N LEU A 21 -16.66 10.04 -8.56
CA LEU A 21 -15.67 10.63 -7.67
C LEU A 21 -14.53 9.63 -7.44
N VAL A 22 -13.31 9.97 -7.87
CA VAL A 22 -12.10 9.17 -7.64
C VAL A 22 -11.31 9.79 -6.48
N VAL A 23 -11.19 9.09 -5.38
CA VAL A 23 -10.46 9.50 -4.18
C VAL A 23 -9.06 8.90 -4.21
N GLY A 24 -8.07 9.72 -4.48
CA GLY A 24 -6.67 9.33 -4.65
C GLY A 24 -6.20 9.44 -6.10
N ALA A 25 -5.07 10.13 -6.31
CA ALA A 25 -4.52 10.45 -7.63
C ALA A 25 -3.17 9.76 -7.90
N GLY A 26 -2.92 8.63 -7.24
CA GLY A 26 -1.85 7.71 -7.57
C GLY A 26 -2.11 6.96 -8.88
N ALA A 27 -1.27 5.97 -9.22
CA ALA A 27 -1.39 5.23 -10.48
C ALA A 27 -2.78 4.61 -10.68
N ALA A 28 -3.38 4.03 -9.64
CA ALA A 28 -4.69 3.38 -9.73
C ALA A 28 -5.80 4.38 -10.08
N GLY A 29 -5.93 5.47 -9.33
CA GLY A 29 -6.98 6.48 -9.54
C GLY A 29 -6.79 7.22 -10.87
N ALA A 30 -5.55 7.59 -11.23
CA ALA A 30 -5.27 8.22 -12.52
C ALA A 30 -5.63 7.28 -13.69
N ARG A 31 -5.30 5.97 -13.57
CA ARG A 31 -5.63 5.00 -14.63
C ARG A 31 -7.13 4.78 -14.77
N ALA A 32 -7.87 4.70 -13.64
CA ALA A 32 -9.33 4.58 -13.66
C ALA A 32 -9.99 5.81 -14.32
N ALA A 33 -9.55 7.00 -13.97
CA ALA A 33 -10.08 8.24 -14.54
C ALA A 33 -9.80 8.35 -16.05
N ILE A 34 -8.62 7.90 -16.52
CA ILE A 34 -8.30 7.80 -17.94
C ILE A 34 -9.26 6.85 -18.65
N GLU A 35 -9.47 5.65 -18.09
CA GLU A 35 -10.37 4.65 -18.70
C GLU A 35 -11.79 5.17 -18.81
N LEU A 36 -12.31 5.81 -17.76
CA LEU A 36 -13.63 6.42 -17.76
C LEU A 36 -13.76 7.49 -18.85
N ALA A 37 -12.78 8.39 -18.96
CA ALA A 37 -12.78 9.44 -19.99
C ALA A 37 -12.70 8.87 -21.42
N GLU A 38 -11.87 7.82 -21.65
CA GLU A 38 -11.77 7.15 -22.94
C GLU A 38 -13.06 6.44 -23.34
N ARG A 39 -13.86 6.01 -22.38
CA ARG A 39 -15.19 5.41 -22.59
C ARG A 39 -16.32 6.42 -22.66
N GLY A 40 -16.01 7.72 -22.57
CA GLY A 40 -16.97 8.81 -22.75
C GLY A 40 -17.77 9.16 -21.50
N VAL A 41 -17.28 8.85 -20.31
CA VAL A 41 -17.80 9.40 -19.05
C VAL A 41 -17.16 10.76 -18.85
N ASP A 42 -17.92 11.83 -19.15
CA ASP A 42 -17.39 13.20 -19.17
C ASP A 42 -17.36 13.85 -17.77
N ASP A 43 -18.11 13.31 -16.81
CA ASP A 43 -18.27 13.89 -15.47
C ASP A 43 -17.57 13.02 -14.41
N VAL A 44 -16.24 13.05 -14.45
CA VAL A 44 -15.34 12.38 -13.51
C VAL A 44 -14.52 13.43 -12.80
N LEU A 45 -14.42 13.38 -11.47
CA LEU A 45 -13.56 14.23 -10.67
C LEU A 45 -12.56 13.40 -9.88
N VAL A 46 -11.27 13.70 -10.04
CA VAL A 46 -10.20 13.09 -9.25
C VAL A 46 -9.79 14.03 -8.13
N LEU A 47 -9.75 13.52 -6.90
CA LEU A 47 -9.29 14.25 -5.72
C LEU A 47 -7.95 13.71 -5.25
N GLY A 48 -7.05 14.61 -4.87
CA GLY A 48 -5.78 14.28 -4.23
C GLY A 48 -5.52 15.14 -2.99
N LYS A 49 -4.95 14.55 -1.96
CA LYS A 49 -4.43 15.29 -0.80
C LYS A 49 -3.22 16.17 -1.19
N ARG A 50 -2.65 15.97 -2.39
CA ARG A 50 -1.43 16.62 -2.89
C ARG A 50 -1.59 17.07 -4.32
N GLY A 51 -0.52 17.71 -4.84
CA GLY A 51 -0.44 18.14 -6.24
C GLY A 51 -0.51 16.98 -7.23
N HIS A 52 -1.01 17.28 -8.42
CA HIS A 52 -1.15 16.29 -9.49
C HIS A 52 0.22 15.73 -9.90
N GLY A 53 0.40 14.43 -9.78
CA GLY A 53 1.67 13.74 -10.01
C GLY A 53 2.54 13.56 -8.74
N ASP A 54 2.07 14.00 -7.58
CA ASP A 54 2.73 13.78 -6.29
C ASP A 54 1.96 12.74 -5.46
N ALA A 55 2.31 11.48 -5.64
CA ALA A 55 1.74 10.35 -4.91
C ALA A 55 2.81 9.31 -4.59
N HIS A 56 2.50 8.38 -3.67
CA HIS A 56 3.40 7.30 -3.27
C HIS A 56 3.93 6.47 -4.46
N THR A 57 3.16 6.36 -5.54
CA THR A 57 3.57 5.71 -6.80
C THR A 57 4.95 6.15 -7.27
N THR A 58 5.33 7.44 -7.12
CA THR A 58 6.64 7.97 -7.55
C THR A 58 7.83 7.35 -6.81
N TRP A 59 7.59 6.71 -5.66
CA TRP A 59 8.61 6.06 -4.85
C TRP A 59 8.89 4.62 -5.28
N ALA A 60 8.04 4.01 -6.13
CA ALA A 60 8.24 2.67 -6.64
C ALA A 60 9.41 2.62 -7.61
N ARG A 61 10.45 1.85 -7.28
CA ARG A 61 11.73 1.81 -7.99
C ARG A 61 11.88 0.61 -8.90
N GLY A 62 11.20 -0.47 -8.56
CA GLY A 62 11.50 -1.79 -9.10
C GLY A 62 11.11 -2.01 -10.55
N GLY A 63 9.86 -1.83 -10.88
CA GLY A 63 9.30 -2.10 -12.20
C GLY A 63 7.87 -2.63 -12.13
N ILE A 64 7.32 -2.98 -13.28
CA ILE A 64 5.94 -3.43 -13.48
C ILE A 64 5.96 -4.80 -14.12
N ASN A 65 5.29 -5.79 -13.50
CA ASN A 65 5.22 -7.14 -14.05
C ASN A 65 4.23 -7.25 -15.21
N GLY A 66 4.64 -8.02 -16.22
CA GLY A 66 3.78 -8.47 -17.32
C GLY A 66 4.54 -9.42 -18.24
N ALA A 67 3.96 -10.55 -18.57
CA ALA A 67 4.57 -11.60 -19.38
C ALA A 67 4.67 -11.16 -20.86
N LEU A 68 5.66 -10.32 -21.20
CA LEU A 68 5.92 -9.88 -22.59
C LEU A 68 6.71 -10.91 -23.40
N GLY A 69 7.48 -11.77 -22.71
CA GLY A 69 8.34 -12.76 -23.37
C GLY A 69 9.56 -12.16 -24.06
N THR A 70 10.02 -10.97 -23.65
CA THR A 70 11.16 -10.28 -24.31
C THR A 70 12.44 -11.11 -24.25
N HIS A 71 12.75 -11.65 -23.09
CA HIS A 71 13.93 -12.53 -22.89
C HIS A 71 13.55 -14.00 -22.76
N ASP A 72 12.38 -14.27 -22.20
CA ASP A 72 11.91 -15.61 -21.86
C ASP A 72 10.57 -15.87 -22.59
N PRO A 73 10.61 -16.32 -23.85
CA PRO A 73 9.41 -16.49 -24.69
C PRO A 73 8.47 -17.60 -24.19
N GLU A 74 8.89 -18.40 -23.22
CA GLU A 74 8.08 -19.39 -22.53
C GLU A 74 7.19 -18.77 -21.46
N ASP A 75 7.47 -17.54 -20.98
CA ASP A 75 6.66 -16.87 -19.98
C ASP A 75 5.24 -16.57 -20.50
N SER A 76 4.29 -16.66 -19.61
CA SER A 76 2.87 -16.46 -19.95
C SER A 76 2.09 -15.86 -18.75
N PRO A 77 0.91 -15.27 -19.01
CA PRO A 77 0.01 -14.85 -17.94
C PRO A 77 -0.32 -15.94 -16.91
N ALA A 78 -0.45 -17.20 -17.36
CA ALA A 78 -0.74 -18.32 -16.45
C ALA A 78 0.44 -18.64 -15.52
N ILE A 79 1.68 -18.57 -16.04
CA ILE A 79 2.89 -18.76 -15.21
C ILE A 79 3.08 -17.55 -14.27
N HIS A 80 2.81 -16.33 -14.75
CA HIS A 80 2.81 -15.15 -13.89
C HIS A 80 1.79 -15.27 -12.75
N ALA A 81 0.58 -15.78 -13.05
CA ALA A 81 -0.43 -16.05 -12.03
C ALA A 81 0.03 -17.13 -11.05
N ALA A 82 0.63 -18.21 -11.53
CA ALA A 82 1.15 -19.27 -10.68
C ALA A 82 2.24 -18.77 -9.72
N ASP A 83 3.20 -17.96 -10.20
CA ASP A 83 4.22 -17.32 -9.34
C ASP A 83 3.57 -16.40 -8.29
N THR A 84 2.56 -15.62 -8.69
CA THR A 84 1.83 -14.73 -7.79
C THR A 84 1.09 -15.51 -6.69
N LEU A 85 0.43 -16.61 -7.05
CA LEU A 85 -0.27 -17.48 -6.09
C LEU A 85 0.72 -18.19 -5.14
N ASN A 86 1.86 -18.65 -5.66
CA ASN A 86 2.90 -19.27 -4.84
C ASN A 86 3.47 -18.27 -3.83
N GLU A 87 3.83 -17.07 -4.27
CA GLU A 87 4.36 -16.01 -3.40
C GLU A 87 3.31 -15.55 -2.38
N GLY A 88 2.03 -15.51 -2.77
CA GLY A 88 0.91 -15.21 -1.86
C GLY A 88 0.51 -16.38 -0.96
N HIS A 89 1.29 -17.48 -0.97
CA HIS A 89 1.05 -18.68 -0.17
C HIS A 89 -0.35 -19.28 -0.35
N LEU A 90 -0.88 -19.17 -1.57
CA LEU A 90 -2.15 -19.76 -2.00
C LEU A 90 -3.39 -19.28 -1.22
N ILE A 91 -3.35 -18.07 -0.68
CA ILE A 91 -4.52 -17.41 -0.09
C ILE A 91 -4.98 -16.17 -0.85
N ASN A 92 -4.34 -15.88 -1.98
CA ASN A 92 -4.83 -14.91 -2.95
C ASN A 92 -6.23 -15.29 -3.45
N ASP A 93 -6.98 -14.32 -3.91
CA ASP A 93 -8.13 -14.55 -4.77
C ASP A 93 -7.65 -14.88 -6.20
N PRO A 94 -7.82 -16.13 -6.67
CA PRO A 94 -7.27 -16.52 -7.98
C PRO A 94 -7.88 -15.74 -9.15
N GLY A 95 -9.17 -15.36 -9.08
CA GLY A 95 -9.85 -14.58 -10.11
C GLY A 95 -9.19 -13.21 -10.30
N LYS A 96 -8.89 -12.54 -9.19
CA LYS A 96 -8.19 -11.25 -9.22
C LYS A 96 -6.76 -11.38 -9.75
N VAL A 97 -6.03 -12.42 -9.33
CA VAL A 97 -4.68 -12.69 -9.83
C VAL A 97 -4.70 -12.92 -11.33
N GLU A 98 -5.60 -13.76 -11.82
CA GLU A 98 -5.74 -14.06 -13.27
C GLU A 98 -6.12 -12.80 -14.05
N THR A 99 -6.98 -11.95 -13.51
CA THR A 99 -7.34 -10.65 -14.10
C THR A 99 -6.12 -9.76 -14.27
N VAL A 100 -5.34 -9.54 -13.23
CA VAL A 100 -4.12 -8.72 -13.31
C VAL A 100 -3.14 -9.29 -14.32
N THR A 101 -2.82 -10.57 -14.22
CA THR A 101 -1.76 -11.17 -15.05
C THR A 101 -2.15 -11.27 -16.53
N ALA A 102 -3.43 -11.44 -16.84
CA ALA A 102 -3.95 -11.44 -18.20
C ALA A 102 -3.94 -10.04 -18.84
N GLN A 103 -4.24 -9.00 -18.07
CA GLN A 103 -4.28 -7.61 -18.55
C GLN A 103 -2.88 -7.05 -18.84
N MET A 104 -1.90 -7.34 -18.01
CA MET A 104 -0.63 -6.62 -17.99
C MET A 104 0.18 -6.62 -19.27
N PRO A 105 0.27 -7.70 -20.09
CA PRO A 105 1.01 -7.66 -21.35
C PRO A 105 0.49 -6.60 -22.34
N GLU A 106 -0.82 -6.35 -22.34
CA GLU A 106 -1.43 -5.30 -23.17
C GLU A 106 -1.22 -3.93 -22.56
N ARG A 107 -1.41 -3.81 -21.24
CA ARG A 107 -1.26 -2.53 -20.53
C ARG A 107 0.17 -1.98 -20.60
N LEU A 108 1.18 -2.83 -20.55
CA LEU A 108 2.58 -2.38 -20.71
C LEU A 108 2.83 -1.79 -22.11
N ARG A 109 2.22 -2.37 -23.16
CA ARG A 109 2.33 -1.82 -24.53
C ARG A 109 1.55 -0.51 -24.68
N GLU A 110 0.39 -0.41 -24.05
CA GLU A 110 -0.41 0.81 -24.02
C GLU A 110 0.34 1.97 -23.33
N LEU A 111 0.97 1.72 -22.18
CA LEU A 111 1.82 2.70 -21.52
C LEU A 111 3.02 3.11 -22.39
N ASP A 112 3.58 2.18 -23.15
CA ASP A 112 4.62 2.46 -24.15
C ASP A 112 4.11 3.37 -25.26
N ASP A 113 2.93 3.07 -25.80
CA ASP A 113 2.26 3.88 -26.82
C ASP A 113 1.94 5.30 -26.31
N TRP A 114 1.70 5.46 -25.01
CA TRP A 114 1.53 6.78 -24.37
C TRP A 114 2.86 7.49 -24.07
N GLY A 115 4.00 6.82 -24.29
CA GLY A 115 5.33 7.39 -24.20
C GLY A 115 6.06 7.12 -22.89
N MET A 116 5.67 6.10 -22.12
CA MET A 116 6.41 5.71 -20.93
C MET A 116 7.88 5.37 -21.26
N ALA A 117 8.80 5.98 -20.52
CA ALA A 117 10.23 5.89 -20.76
C ALA A 117 10.84 4.57 -20.25
N TYR A 118 10.38 3.43 -20.79
CA TYR A 118 10.98 2.12 -20.45
C TYR A 118 12.44 2.00 -20.87
N SER A 119 13.22 1.27 -20.09
CA SER A 119 14.51 0.73 -20.54
C SER A 119 14.29 -0.20 -21.72
N ARG A 120 15.25 -0.24 -22.66
CA ARG A 120 15.14 -0.96 -23.92
C ARG A 120 16.29 -1.93 -24.13
N THR A 121 15.97 -3.05 -24.78
CA THR A 121 16.98 -3.95 -25.35
C THR A 121 17.66 -3.31 -26.57
N ASP A 122 18.75 -3.89 -27.05
CA ASP A 122 19.49 -3.40 -28.22
C ASP A 122 18.64 -3.34 -29.51
N ASP A 123 17.62 -4.17 -29.63
CA ASP A 123 16.67 -4.20 -30.75
C ASP A 123 15.43 -3.32 -30.53
N GLY A 124 15.38 -2.60 -29.40
CA GLY A 124 14.37 -1.59 -29.09
C GLY A 124 13.10 -2.11 -28.41
N ALA A 125 13.04 -3.39 -28.04
CA ALA A 125 11.93 -3.93 -27.26
C ALA A 125 11.93 -3.38 -25.81
N ILE A 126 10.80 -3.44 -25.11
CA ILE A 126 10.74 -3.16 -23.67
C ILE A 126 11.62 -4.17 -22.95
N ASP A 127 12.63 -3.69 -22.22
CA ASP A 127 13.51 -4.56 -21.45
C ASP A 127 12.83 -5.09 -20.20
N GLN A 128 13.18 -6.31 -19.81
CA GLN A 128 12.61 -6.99 -18.63
C GLN A 128 13.73 -7.58 -17.76
N ARG A 129 13.55 -7.48 -16.44
CA ARG A 129 14.49 -8.02 -15.46
C ARG A 129 13.81 -8.98 -14.47
N PHE A 130 14.63 -9.73 -13.73
CA PHE A 130 14.16 -10.55 -12.62
C PHE A 130 13.87 -9.72 -11.38
N PHE A 131 12.87 -10.17 -10.62
CA PHE A 131 12.74 -9.92 -9.19
C PHE A 131 12.70 -11.24 -8.43
N GLY A 132 12.90 -11.18 -7.11
CA GLY A 132 12.81 -12.36 -6.25
C GLY A 132 11.48 -13.10 -6.43
N ALA A 133 11.52 -14.43 -6.30
CA ALA A 133 10.38 -15.33 -6.42
C ALA A 133 9.67 -15.37 -7.80
N GLN A 134 10.29 -14.85 -8.85
CA GLN A 134 9.80 -14.97 -10.24
C GLN A 134 10.46 -16.13 -10.97
N SER A 135 9.70 -16.86 -11.77
CA SER A 135 10.22 -17.91 -12.63
C SER A 135 10.92 -17.38 -13.88
N PHE A 136 10.51 -16.20 -14.38
CA PHE A 136 11.01 -15.58 -15.61
C PHE A 136 11.20 -14.07 -15.45
N ARG A 137 12.05 -13.49 -16.34
CA ARG A 137 12.20 -12.03 -16.43
C ARG A 137 10.94 -11.41 -17.01
N ARG A 138 10.09 -10.88 -16.15
CA ARG A 138 8.82 -10.26 -16.59
C ARG A 138 8.63 -8.83 -16.11
N THR A 139 9.58 -8.29 -15.35
CA THR A 139 9.47 -6.95 -14.78
C THR A 139 9.99 -5.92 -15.76
N ALA A 140 9.09 -5.22 -16.46
CA ALA A 140 9.40 -4.05 -17.28
C ALA A 140 9.78 -2.87 -16.37
N PHE A 141 10.78 -2.07 -16.73
CA PHE A 141 11.33 -1.05 -15.86
C PHE A 141 11.82 0.19 -16.61
N ALA A 142 11.94 1.30 -15.90
CA ALA A 142 12.58 2.54 -16.34
C ALA A 142 13.72 2.84 -15.34
N GLY A 143 14.92 2.31 -15.58
CA GLY A 143 16.03 2.41 -14.64
C GLY A 143 15.64 1.98 -13.23
N ASP A 144 15.86 2.84 -12.24
CA ASP A 144 15.42 2.73 -10.84
C ASP A 144 14.39 3.81 -10.44
N HIS A 145 13.57 4.30 -11.42
CA HIS A 145 12.54 5.32 -11.23
C HIS A 145 11.22 4.98 -11.97
N THR A 146 10.86 3.72 -12.01
CA THR A 146 9.71 3.21 -12.79
C THR A 146 8.39 3.83 -12.36
N GLY A 147 8.15 4.00 -11.06
CA GLY A 147 6.92 4.59 -10.55
C GLY A 147 6.75 6.07 -10.92
N GLU A 148 7.83 6.84 -10.89
CA GLU A 148 7.85 8.23 -11.36
C GLU A 148 7.53 8.31 -12.86
N SER A 149 8.15 7.45 -13.68
CA SER A 149 7.88 7.36 -15.11
C SER A 149 6.43 6.97 -15.39
N LEU A 150 5.89 5.99 -14.67
CA LEU A 150 4.50 5.57 -14.78
C LEU A 150 3.54 6.71 -14.44
N LEU A 151 3.69 7.33 -13.27
CA LEU A 151 2.75 8.36 -12.83
C LEU A 151 2.78 9.57 -13.75
N ASN A 152 3.96 10.02 -14.19
CA ASN A 152 4.09 11.11 -15.16
C ASN A 152 3.36 10.79 -16.47
N THR A 153 3.50 9.56 -16.98
CA THR A 153 2.80 9.11 -18.20
C THR A 153 1.27 9.15 -18.02
N LEU A 154 0.77 8.68 -16.87
CA LEU A 154 -0.67 8.71 -16.56
C LEU A 154 -1.18 10.14 -16.39
N VAL A 155 -0.44 11.01 -15.72
CA VAL A 155 -0.78 12.44 -15.55
C VAL A 155 -0.85 13.14 -16.90
N ASP A 156 0.14 12.96 -17.76
CA ASP A 156 0.16 13.54 -19.10
C ASP A 156 -1.05 13.04 -19.93
N ARG A 157 -1.38 11.75 -19.83
CA ARG A 157 -2.56 11.18 -20.52
C ARG A 157 -3.88 11.73 -19.99
N ALA A 158 -4.05 11.80 -18.66
CA ALA A 158 -5.24 12.38 -18.03
C ALA A 158 -5.43 13.86 -18.43
N GLN A 159 -4.36 14.64 -18.44
CA GLN A 159 -4.38 16.03 -18.90
C GLN A 159 -4.76 16.15 -20.39
N ALA A 160 -4.20 15.27 -21.24
CA ALA A 160 -4.56 15.25 -22.68
C ALA A 160 -6.06 14.95 -22.91
N LEU A 161 -6.67 14.16 -22.02
CA LEU A 161 -8.10 13.86 -22.01
C LEU A 161 -8.94 14.92 -21.27
N SER A 162 -8.28 15.92 -20.67
CA SER A 162 -8.93 16.97 -19.86
C SER A 162 -9.70 16.43 -18.66
N VAL A 163 -9.22 15.36 -18.03
CA VAL A 163 -9.79 14.83 -16.79
C VAL A 163 -9.65 15.88 -15.69
N PRO A 164 -10.74 16.31 -15.03
CA PRO A 164 -10.68 17.24 -13.91
C PRO A 164 -9.94 16.66 -12.71
N TYR A 165 -9.06 17.46 -12.13
CA TYR A 165 -8.32 17.14 -10.93
C TYR A 165 -8.40 18.30 -9.93
N ARG A 166 -8.64 17.97 -8.66
CA ARG A 166 -8.60 18.95 -7.56
C ARG A 166 -7.59 18.46 -6.52
N GLU A 167 -6.57 19.26 -6.29
CA GLU A 167 -5.53 19.01 -5.29
C GLU A 167 -5.89 19.58 -3.92
N ASN A 168 -5.19 19.15 -2.88
CA ASN A 168 -5.33 19.61 -1.51
C ASN A 168 -6.75 19.40 -0.94
N VAL A 169 -7.40 18.27 -1.32
CA VAL A 169 -8.70 17.88 -0.77
C VAL A 169 -8.57 16.56 -0.02
N MET A 170 -8.96 16.57 1.25
CA MET A 170 -9.01 15.40 2.09
C MET A 170 -10.44 14.93 2.30
N ILE A 171 -10.76 13.71 1.89
CA ILE A 171 -12.03 13.06 2.20
C ILE A 171 -11.95 12.45 3.60
N THR A 172 -12.99 12.70 4.40
CA THR A 172 -13.02 12.31 5.81
C THR A 172 -14.14 11.32 6.13
N LYS A 173 -15.14 11.19 5.25
CA LYS A 173 -16.24 10.25 5.42
C LYS A 173 -16.94 9.96 4.09
N LEU A 174 -17.37 8.69 3.90
CA LEU A 174 -18.34 8.35 2.87
C LEU A 174 -19.76 8.60 3.36
N VAL A 175 -20.62 8.99 2.45
CA VAL A 175 -22.06 9.14 2.73
C VAL A 175 -22.76 7.89 2.19
N SER A 176 -23.00 6.95 3.09
CA SER A 176 -23.60 5.63 2.78
C SER A 176 -24.79 5.37 3.70
N ASP A 177 -25.75 4.59 3.22
CA ASP A 177 -26.85 4.04 4.02
C ASP A 177 -26.59 2.58 4.47
N GLY A 178 -25.39 2.07 4.14
CA GLY A 178 -24.97 0.69 4.40
C GLY A 178 -25.34 -0.28 3.28
N GLU A 179 -26.19 0.10 2.34
CA GLU A 179 -26.51 -0.66 1.13
C GLU A 179 -25.81 -0.05 -0.11
N ALA A 180 -25.76 1.29 -0.19
CA ALA A 180 -25.13 2.03 -1.29
C ALA A 180 -24.39 3.28 -0.80
N VAL A 181 -23.37 3.71 -1.56
CA VAL A 181 -22.75 5.01 -1.36
C VAL A 181 -23.45 6.08 -2.20
N HIS A 182 -23.64 7.26 -1.63
CA HIS A 182 -24.31 8.41 -2.27
C HIS A 182 -23.38 9.62 -2.45
N GLY A 183 -22.15 9.53 -1.94
CA GLY A 183 -21.18 10.61 -2.02
C GLY A 183 -20.11 10.54 -0.94
N ALA A 184 -19.41 11.65 -0.77
CA ALA A 184 -18.34 11.78 0.23
C ALA A 184 -18.27 13.19 0.80
N VAL A 185 -17.76 13.30 2.03
CA VAL A 185 -17.52 14.56 2.72
C VAL A 185 -16.03 14.73 2.97
N GLY A 186 -15.57 15.94 2.76
CA GLY A 186 -14.17 16.29 3.01
C GLY A 186 -14.00 17.78 3.25
N PHE A 187 -12.76 18.22 3.17
CA PHE A 187 -12.41 19.64 3.27
C PHE A 187 -11.26 19.97 2.32
N ASP A 188 -11.28 21.21 1.87
CA ASP A 188 -10.16 21.82 1.16
C ASP A 188 -9.09 22.22 2.19
N MET A 189 -7.87 21.72 2.04
CA MET A 189 -6.78 21.90 3.00
C MET A 189 -6.17 23.30 2.93
N ASP A 190 -6.37 24.03 1.81
CA ASP A 190 -5.81 25.36 1.62
C ASP A 190 -6.62 26.45 2.34
N ASP A 191 -7.96 26.37 2.28
CA ASP A 191 -8.85 27.40 2.84
C ASP A 191 -9.76 26.89 3.97
N GLY A 192 -9.82 25.56 4.17
CA GLY A 192 -10.60 24.92 5.23
C GLY A 192 -12.09 24.86 4.93
N GLU A 193 -12.53 25.06 3.68
CA GLU A 193 -13.93 24.90 3.27
C GLU A 193 -14.33 23.43 3.31
N PHE A 194 -15.41 23.12 4.00
CA PHE A 194 -16.01 21.79 3.96
C PHE A 194 -16.79 21.59 2.68
N VAL A 195 -16.68 20.40 2.09
CA VAL A 195 -17.34 20.08 0.82
C VAL A 195 -18.09 18.75 0.92
N LEU A 196 -19.34 18.73 0.46
CA LEU A 196 -20.11 17.53 0.19
C LEU A 196 -20.10 17.27 -1.31
N PHE A 197 -19.53 16.16 -1.72
CA PHE A 197 -19.61 15.62 -3.09
C PHE A 197 -20.79 14.67 -3.17
N ASN A 198 -21.83 15.03 -3.94
CA ASN A 198 -22.88 14.12 -4.33
C ASN A 198 -22.36 13.28 -5.50
N ALA A 199 -22.10 12.02 -5.30
CA ALA A 199 -21.47 11.16 -6.30
C ALA A 199 -22.37 9.98 -6.67
N GLY A 200 -22.49 9.70 -7.97
CA GLY A 200 -23.18 8.51 -8.47
C GLY A 200 -22.38 7.22 -8.21
N THR A 201 -21.05 7.33 -8.20
CA THR A 201 -20.12 6.25 -7.88
C THR A 201 -18.90 6.85 -7.19
N VAL A 202 -18.35 6.17 -6.17
CA VAL A 202 -17.11 6.53 -5.51
C VAL A 202 -16.07 5.44 -5.74
N VAL A 203 -14.85 5.84 -6.15
CA VAL A 203 -13.70 4.96 -6.34
C VAL A 203 -12.63 5.33 -5.31
N LEU A 204 -12.32 4.42 -4.39
CA LEU A 204 -11.25 4.57 -3.43
C LEU A 204 -9.93 4.05 -4.03
N ALA A 205 -8.99 4.94 -4.26
CA ALA A 205 -7.63 4.69 -4.76
C ALA A 205 -6.58 5.35 -3.84
N ALA A 206 -6.84 5.33 -2.52
CA ALA A 206 -6.17 6.13 -1.50
C ALA A 206 -4.88 5.51 -0.95
N GLY A 207 -4.38 4.42 -1.55
CA GLY A 207 -3.18 3.72 -1.10
C GLY A 207 -3.45 2.74 0.04
N GLY A 208 -2.37 2.34 0.73
CA GLY A 208 -2.40 1.34 1.79
C GLY A 208 -2.31 1.93 3.20
N HIS A 209 -1.70 1.15 4.11
CA HIS A 209 -1.63 1.49 5.54
C HIS A 209 -0.24 1.24 6.16
N ALA A 210 0.83 1.30 5.35
CA ALA A 210 2.18 1.03 5.83
C ALA A 210 2.69 2.03 6.88
N ALA A 211 2.18 3.28 6.89
CA ALA A 211 2.60 4.34 7.79
C ALA A 211 2.07 4.21 9.23
N ILE A 212 1.28 3.16 9.53
CA ILE A 212 0.91 2.84 10.92
C ILE A 212 2.08 2.28 11.76
N TYR A 213 3.25 2.04 11.16
CA TYR A 213 4.47 1.56 11.81
C TYR A 213 5.52 2.67 11.93
N ASN A 214 6.36 2.61 12.93
CA ASN A 214 7.39 3.64 13.18
C ASN A 214 8.52 3.65 12.13
N ARG A 215 8.74 2.53 11.43
CA ARG A 215 9.70 2.43 10.32
C ARG A 215 8.97 1.98 9.07
N HIS A 216 8.81 2.88 8.11
CA HIS A 216 8.04 2.65 6.88
C HIS A 216 8.67 3.35 5.67
N THR A 217 8.32 2.89 4.46
CA THR A 217 8.85 3.42 3.21
C THR A 217 8.08 4.64 2.69
N SER A 218 6.92 4.94 3.25
CA SER A 218 6.05 6.05 2.86
C SER A 218 6.50 7.39 3.47
N ARG A 219 5.91 8.49 3.04
CA ARG A 219 5.92 9.75 3.79
C ARG A 219 4.98 9.64 4.99
N ASP A 220 5.12 10.52 5.97
CA ASP A 220 4.32 10.48 7.20
C ASP A 220 2.84 10.83 6.98
N ASP A 221 2.53 11.46 5.86
CA ASP A 221 1.24 12.00 5.44
C ASP A 221 0.58 11.18 4.30
N GLU A 222 1.06 9.95 4.06
CA GLU A 222 0.49 9.03 3.07
C GLU A 222 0.50 7.58 3.55
N ASN A 223 -0.34 6.73 2.97
CA ASN A 223 -0.51 5.32 3.38
C ASN A 223 -0.90 5.17 4.86
N ASN A 224 -1.79 6.04 5.32
CA ASN A 224 -2.31 6.09 6.69
C ASN A 224 -3.56 5.21 6.89
N GLY A 225 -3.97 4.45 5.87
CA GLY A 225 -5.16 3.59 5.94
C GLY A 225 -6.46 4.30 5.60
N ASP A 226 -6.40 5.46 4.98
CA ASP A 226 -7.55 6.30 4.57
C ASP A 226 -8.61 5.47 3.85
N GLY A 227 -8.22 4.77 2.77
CA GLY A 227 -9.14 4.01 1.94
C GLY A 227 -9.84 2.88 2.70
N ALA A 228 -9.09 2.13 3.50
CA ALA A 228 -9.64 1.05 4.32
C ALA A 228 -10.59 1.58 5.40
N ALA A 229 -10.23 2.66 6.08
CA ALA A 229 -11.05 3.26 7.12
C ALA A 229 -12.32 3.90 6.56
N LEU A 230 -12.22 4.62 5.43
CA LEU A 230 -13.38 5.19 4.73
C LEU A 230 -14.36 4.12 4.27
N ALA A 231 -13.86 3.05 3.65
CA ALA A 231 -14.69 1.93 3.21
C ALA A 231 -15.39 1.23 4.38
N PHE A 232 -14.64 0.93 5.44
CA PHE A 232 -15.17 0.28 6.64
C PHE A 232 -16.26 1.13 7.34
N ASP A 233 -16.02 2.44 7.50
CA ASP A 233 -17.02 3.37 8.06
C ASP A 233 -18.24 3.51 7.13
N GLY A 234 -18.04 3.36 5.80
CA GLY A 234 -19.10 3.31 4.80
C GLY A 234 -19.91 2.02 4.77
N GLY A 235 -19.51 1.00 5.53
CA GLY A 235 -20.20 -0.29 5.65
C GLY A 235 -19.56 -1.43 4.87
N ALA A 236 -18.50 -1.19 4.09
CA ALA A 236 -17.82 -2.23 3.34
C ALA A 236 -16.91 -3.10 4.23
N SER A 237 -16.78 -4.37 3.88
CA SER A 237 -15.91 -5.32 4.56
C SER A 237 -14.43 -5.05 4.24
N LEU A 238 -13.53 -5.28 5.22
CA LEU A 238 -12.09 -5.40 4.96
C LEU A 238 -11.69 -6.87 4.89
N MET A 239 -10.51 -7.16 4.30
CA MET A 239 -10.01 -8.52 4.14
C MET A 239 -8.50 -8.59 4.39
N ASP A 240 -8.05 -9.62 5.12
CA ASP A 240 -6.65 -10.02 5.29
C ASP A 240 -5.70 -8.92 5.79
N MET A 241 -6.19 -8.03 6.65
CA MET A 241 -5.46 -6.86 7.15
C MET A 241 -4.19 -7.19 7.93
N GLU A 242 -4.06 -8.43 8.44
CA GLU A 242 -2.87 -8.91 9.16
C GLU A 242 -1.62 -9.06 8.29
N PHE A 243 -1.77 -9.10 6.95
CA PHE A 243 -0.66 -9.26 6.04
C PHE A 243 -0.06 -7.91 5.65
N MET A 244 0.98 -7.53 6.36
CA MET A 244 1.83 -6.37 6.07
C MET A 244 3.20 -6.86 5.58
N GLN A 245 3.58 -6.49 4.35
CA GLN A 245 4.90 -6.80 3.82
C GLN A 245 5.93 -5.83 4.39
N PHE A 246 6.94 -6.38 5.06
CA PHE A 246 8.13 -5.65 5.45
C PHE A 246 9.21 -5.82 4.38
N HIS A 247 9.65 -4.69 3.77
CA HIS A 247 10.79 -4.73 2.87
C HIS A 247 12.06 -4.99 3.69
N PRO A 248 12.93 -5.92 3.29
CA PRO A 248 14.11 -6.28 4.08
C PRO A 248 15.08 -5.12 4.32
N THR A 249 15.18 -4.21 3.34
CA THR A 249 16.23 -3.21 3.28
C THR A 249 15.66 -1.78 3.24
N GLY A 250 15.19 -1.27 4.38
CA GLY A 250 15.04 0.15 4.65
C GLY A 250 16.31 0.72 5.25
N MET A 251 16.57 2.01 5.10
CA MET A 251 17.73 2.66 5.72
C MET A 251 17.62 2.58 7.24
N ALA A 252 18.66 2.06 7.91
CA ALA A 252 18.84 2.14 9.35
C ALA A 252 19.85 3.25 9.63
N VAL A 253 19.42 4.26 10.39
CA VAL A 253 20.18 5.50 10.56
C VAL A 253 20.16 5.95 12.03
N ASP A 254 21.05 6.84 12.40
CA ASP A 254 20.97 7.53 13.69
C ASP A 254 19.81 8.52 13.67
N GLU A 255 18.68 8.13 14.25
CA GLU A 255 17.47 8.97 14.36
C GLU A 255 17.65 10.19 15.28
N ALA A 256 18.72 10.23 16.08
CA ALA A 256 19.06 11.41 16.87
C ALA A 256 19.81 12.48 16.05
N ASP A 257 20.34 12.12 14.89
CA ASP A 257 20.98 13.06 13.96
C ASP A 257 19.91 13.68 13.04
N PRO A 258 19.67 15.00 13.10
CA PRO A 258 18.66 15.67 12.28
C PRO A 258 18.89 15.58 10.76
N GLU A 259 20.12 15.30 10.32
CA GLU A 259 20.46 15.11 8.91
C GLU A 259 20.03 13.72 8.42
N TRP A 260 20.15 12.71 9.29
CA TRP A 260 19.84 11.32 8.97
C TRP A 260 18.42 10.89 9.33
N ALA A 261 17.83 11.43 10.39
CA ALA A 261 16.49 11.05 10.86
C ALA A 261 15.41 10.99 9.77
N PRO A 262 15.34 11.94 8.80
CA PRO A 262 14.34 11.88 7.72
C PRO A 262 14.50 10.69 6.76
N TRP A 263 15.61 9.97 6.86
CA TRP A 263 15.93 8.82 6.02
C TRP A 263 15.63 7.47 6.69
N SER A 264 15.26 7.47 7.96
CA SER A 264 14.89 6.24 8.67
C SER A 264 13.77 5.51 7.92
N GLY A 265 13.96 4.20 7.69
CA GLY A 265 13.00 3.36 6.97
C GLY A 265 12.91 3.58 5.46
N ARG A 266 13.54 4.61 4.90
CA ARG A 266 13.48 4.87 3.44
C ARG A 266 14.07 3.73 2.65
N LEU A 267 13.43 3.39 1.53
CA LEU A 267 13.73 2.21 0.74
C LEU A 267 15.16 2.23 0.17
N VAL A 268 15.96 1.20 0.51
CA VAL A 268 17.10 0.76 -0.27
C VAL A 268 16.60 -0.35 -1.18
N THR A 269 16.48 -0.05 -2.47
CA THR A 269 15.78 -0.89 -3.44
C THR A 269 16.33 -2.31 -3.50
N GLU A 270 15.46 -3.28 -3.77
CA GLU A 270 15.83 -4.68 -3.99
C GLU A 270 16.87 -4.85 -5.11
N ALA A 271 16.92 -3.90 -6.06
CA ALA A 271 17.91 -3.92 -7.11
C ALA A 271 19.37 -3.97 -6.58
N VAL A 272 19.66 -3.40 -5.40
CA VAL A 272 21.01 -3.51 -4.80
C VAL A 272 21.36 -4.97 -4.53
N ARG A 273 20.41 -5.76 -3.98
CA ARG A 273 20.61 -7.22 -3.77
C ARG A 273 20.66 -7.95 -5.11
N GLY A 274 19.79 -7.57 -6.06
CA GLY A 274 19.76 -8.14 -7.41
C GLY A 274 21.04 -7.92 -8.21
N GLU A 275 21.76 -6.81 -7.99
CA GLU A 275 23.06 -6.53 -8.60
C GLU A 275 24.24 -7.12 -7.80
N GLY A 276 23.95 -7.91 -6.77
CA GLY A 276 24.93 -8.69 -6.01
C GLY A 276 25.25 -8.18 -4.61
N GLY A 277 24.45 -7.27 -4.06
CA GLY A 277 24.59 -6.80 -2.68
C GLY A 277 24.41 -7.95 -1.67
N ARG A 278 25.26 -8.00 -0.65
CA ARG A 278 25.36 -9.07 0.37
C ARG A 278 25.00 -8.54 1.74
N LEU A 279 24.32 -9.37 2.54
CA LEU A 279 23.91 -9.01 3.90
C LEU A 279 24.87 -9.60 4.95
N PHE A 280 25.36 -8.72 5.82
CA PHE A 280 26.25 -9.07 6.92
C PHE A 280 25.70 -8.54 8.25
N ASN A 281 25.80 -9.37 9.32
CA ASN A 281 25.52 -8.90 10.67
C ASN A 281 26.68 -8.06 11.23
N ALA A 282 26.53 -7.51 12.44
CA ALA A 282 27.57 -6.69 13.08
C ALA A 282 28.87 -7.48 13.40
N GLU A 283 28.83 -8.81 13.41
CA GLU A 283 30.00 -9.69 13.59
C GLU A 283 30.74 -9.97 12.27
N GLY A 284 30.20 -9.45 11.13
CA GLY A 284 30.76 -9.65 9.79
C GLY A 284 30.43 -11.01 9.16
N GLU A 285 29.42 -11.71 9.67
CA GLU A 285 28.95 -12.97 9.08
C GLU A 285 27.89 -12.70 8.00
N ARG A 286 28.03 -13.34 6.84
CA ARG A 286 26.99 -13.37 5.79
C ARG A 286 25.89 -14.34 6.24
N PHE A 287 24.97 -13.85 7.06
CA PHE A 287 24.03 -14.68 7.81
C PHE A 287 22.98 -15.40 6.95
N MET A 288 22.73 -14.95 5.72
CA MET A 288 21.77 -15.61 4.81
C MET A 288 22.19 -17.05 4.47
N GLU A 289 23.49 -17.40 4.52
CA GLU A 289 23.97 -18.79 4.41
C GLU A 289 23.32 -19.74 5.45
N ARG A 290 22.86 -19.20 6.58
CA ARG A 290 22.24 -19.95 7.67
C ARG A 290 20.72 -20.05 7.52
N TYR A 291 20.09 -19.02 6.96
CA TYR A 291 18.62 -18.91 6.87
C TYR A 291 18.07 -19.38 5.52
N SER A 292 18.78 -19.12 4.44
CA SER A 292 18.41 -19.50 3.07
C SER A 292 19.64 -19.77 2.21
N PRO A 293 20.28 -20.94 2.36
CA PRO A 293 21.54 -21.26 1.67
C PRO A 293 21.39 -21.35 0.14
N ASP A 294 20.19 -21.65 -0.36
CA ASP A 294 19.94 -21.85 -1.80
C ASP A 294 19.61 -20.53 -2.51
N GLN A 295 18.86 -19.63 -1.88
CA GLN A 295 18.37 -18.38 -2.44
C GLN A 295 19.14 -17.14 -1.94
N MET A 296 19.81 -17.25 -0.81
CA MET A 296 20.62 -16.20 -0.21
C MET A 296 19.84 -14.89 -0.04
N GLU A 297 20.41 -13.76 -0.44
CA GLU A 297 19.82 -12.41 -0.36
C GLU A 297 18.66 -12.19 -1.34
N LEU A 298 18.41 -13.12 -2.28
CA LEU A 298 17.35 -13.05 -3.28
C LEU A 298 16.13 -13.92 -2.95
N ASP A 299 16.07 -14.47 -1.74
CA ASP A 299 14.88 -15.16 -1.24
C ASP A 299 13.70 -14.19 -1.06
N ALA A 300 12.49 -14.72 -0.86
CA ALA A 300 11.28 -13.97 -0.62
C ALA A 300 11.48 -12.91 0.48
N ARG A 301 10.81 -11.76 0.33
CA ARG A 301 11.03 -10.59 1.20
C ARG A 301 10.78 -10.90 2.67
N ASP A 302 9.74 -11.69 2.95
CA ASP A 302 9.39 -12.10 4.31
C ASP A 302 10.48 -12.99 4.95
N VAL A 303 11.12 -13.88 4.17
CA VAL A 303 12.22 -14.72 4.63
C VAL A 303 13.44 -13.87 5.00
N VAL A 304 13.84 -12.96 4.10
CA VAL A 304 14.99 -12.08 4.33
C VAL A 304 14.72 -11.11 5.48
N ALA A 305 13.52 -10.51 5.55
CA ALA A 305 13.15 -9.61 6.63
C ALA A 305 13.13 -10.31 8.00
N ARG A 306 12.60 -11.55 8.08
CA ARG A 306 12.65 -12.35 9.30
C ARG A 306 14.09 -12.73 9.70
N ALA A 307 14.95 -13.04 8.73
CA ALA A 307 16.36 -13.34 9.01
C ALA A 307 17.04 -12.12 9.65
N ILE A 308 16.86 -10.92 9.07
CA ILE A 308 17.41 -9.67 9.61
C ILE A 308 16.84 -9.39 11.01
N ALA A 309 15.52 -9.51 11.19
CA ALA A 309 14.86 -9.28 12.49
C ALA A 309 15.40 -10.23 13.58
N ARG A 310 15.72 -11.48 13.24
CA ARG A 310 16.34 -12.44 14.16
C ARG A 310 17.78 -12.06 14.51
N GLU A 311 18.58 -11.65 13.53
CA GLU A 311 19.96 -11.19 13.79
C GLU A 311 19.97 -10.00 14.75
N ILE A 312 19.07 -9.02 14.54
CA ILE A 312 18.91 -7.86 15.42
C ILE A 312 18.44 -8.31 16.82
N GLY A 313 17.41 -9.13 16.89
CA GLY A 313 16.82 -9.61 18.16
C GLY A 313 17.77 -10.47 19.00
N GLU A 314 18.72 -11.20 18.36
CA GLU A 314 19.74 -11.98 19.02
C GLU A 314 21.01 -11.16 19.38
N GLY A 315 20.98 -9.84 19.17
CA GLY A 315 22.05 -8.91 19.56
C GLY A 315 23.22 -8.85 18.56
N ARG A 316 23.05 -9.33 17.33
CA ARG A 316 24.03 -9.22 16.25
C ARG A 316 23.70 -8.10 15.25
N GLY A 317 22.76 -7.22 15.60
CA GLY A 317 22.46 -6.00 14.85
C GLY A 317 23.54 -4.93 14.99
N THR A 318 23.53 -3.97 14.08
CA THR A 318 24.39 -2.78 14.08
C THR A 318 23.97 -1.77 15.16
N GLU A 319 24.74 -0.69 15.33
CA GLU A 319 24.47 0.36 16.32
C GLU A 319 23.10 1.02 16.11
N HIS A 320 22.66 1.19 14.85
CA HIS A 320 21.39 1.81 14.51
C HIS A 320 20.23 0.78 14.36
N GLY A 321 20.42 -0.44 14.89
CA GLY A 321 19.38 -1.47 14.88
C GLY A 321 19.09 -2.06 13.50
N GLY A 322 20.12 -2.23 12.69
CA GLY A 322 20.08 -2.83 11.37
C GLY A 322 21.11 -3.96 11.17
N VAL A 323 21.41 -4.22 9.92
CA VAL A 323 22.50 -5.08 9.42
C VAL A 323 23.20 -4.33 8.28
N TYR A 324 24.35 -4.82 7.83
CA TYR A 324 25.08 -4.23 6.70
C TYR A 324 24.63 -4.82 5.37
N LEU A 325 24.35 -3.96 4.38
CA LEU A 325 24.19 -4.33 2.98
C LEU A 325 25.43 -3.82 2.23
N ASP A 326 26.22 -4.74 1.67
CA ASP A 326 27.52 -4.47 1.06
C ASP A 326 27.51 -4.85 -0.42
N ILE A 327 27.75 -3.87 -1.30
CA ILE A 327 27.97 -4.04 -2.75
C ILE A 327 29.37 -3.56 -3.18
N SER A 328 30.24 -3.19 -2.24
CA SER A 328 31.57 -2.62 -2.51
C SER A 328 32.54 -3.56 -3.23
N HIS A 329 32.18 -4.82 -3.39
CA HIS A 329 32.94 -5.78 -4.20
C HIS A 329 32.73 -5.59 -5.72
N ARG A 330 31.78 -4.72 -6.14
CA ARG A 330 31.55 -4.31 -7.52
C ARG A 330 32.30 -3.00 -7.82
N ASP A 331 32.66 -2.78 -9.07
CA ASP A 331 33.32 -1.55 -9.49
C ASP A 331 32.36 -0.34 -9.39
N ALA A 332 32.86 0.84 -9.03
CA ALA A 332 32.05 2.05 -8.90
C ALA A 332 31.28 2.39 -10.18
N ASP A 333 31.93 2.31 -11.36
CA ASP A 333 31.28 2.54 -12.66
C ASP A 333 30.09 1.59 -12.88
N PHE A 334 30.20 0.33 -12.44
CA PHE A 334 29.10 -0.64 -12.52
C PHE A 334 27.94 -0.23 -11.62
N ILE A 335 28.23 0.18 -10.36
CA ILE A 335 27.19 0.57 -9.40
C ILE A 335 26.47 1.82 -9.90
N GLU A 336 27.19 2.83 -10.38
CA GLU A 336 26.63 4.07 -10.93
C GLU A 336 25.74 3.81 -12.16
N GLU A 337 26.16 2.91 -13.06
CA GLU A 337 25.39 2.55 -14.26
C GLU A 337 24.10 1.78 -13.90
N ARG A 338 24.17 0.83 -12.95
CA ARG A 338 23.04 -0.06 -12.63
C ARG A 338 22.08 0.50 -11.59
N LEU A 339 22.57 1.35 -10.69
CA LEU A 339 21.86 1.90 -9.52
C LEU A 339 22.02 3.42 -9.40
N PRO A 340 21.85 4.23 -10.48
CA PRO A 340 22.24 5.63 -10.52
C PRO A 340 21.61 6.47 -9.40
N ARG A 341 20.31 6.28 -9.12
CA ARG A 341 19.60 7.03 -8.06
C ARG A 341 20.03 6.62 -6.65
N MET A 342 20.32 5.35 -6.44
CA MET A 342 20.82 4.87 -5.13
C MET A 342 22.24 5.39 -4.89
N TYR A 343 23.10 5.26 -5.89
CA TYR A 343 24.47 5.74 -5.81
C TYR A 343 24.54 7.26 -5.54
N GLU A 344 23.84 8.07 -6.34
CA GLU A 344 23.73 9.53 -6.13
C GLU A 344 23.23 9.87 -4.72
N ARG A 345 22.16 9.20 -4.25
CA ARG A 345 21.57 9.46 -2.94
C ARG A 345 22.52 9.20 -1.79
N PHE A 346 23.22 8.06 -1.80
CA PHE A 346 24.20 7.76 -0.76
C PHE A 346 25.41 8.66 -0.83
N GLN A 347 25.85 9.06 -2.03
CA GLN A 347 26.90 10.07 -2.20
C GLN A 347 26.49 11.43 -1.60
N ASP A 348 25.24 11.87 -1.79
CA ASP A 348 24.71 13.11 -1.19
C ASP A 348 24.69 13.03 0.35
N LEU A 349 24.50 11.84 0.91
CA LEU A 349 24.57 11.58 2.35
C LEU A 349 26.00 11.33 2.85
N GLY A 350 27.00 11.39 1.97
CA GLY A 350 28.41 11.23 2.32
C GLY A 350 28.87 9.77 2.45
N VAL A 351 28.08 8.80 1.95
CA VAL A 351 28.41 7.37 1.93
C VAL A 351 28.73 6.93 0.51
N ASP A 352 29.90 6.32 0.30
CA ASP A 352 30.25 5.71 -0.98
C ASP A 352 29.99 4.19 -0.96
N MET A 353 28.89 3.77 -1.59
CA MET A 353 28.49 2.38 -1.70
C MET A 353 29.55 1.49 -2.38
N ALA A 354 30.48 2.08 -3.14
CA ALA A 354 31.59 1.35 -3.76
C ALA A 354 32.77 1.11 -2.81
N GLU A 355 32.81 1.79 -1.67
CA GLU A 355 33.90 1.69 -0.70
C GLU A 355 33.47 1.11 0.64
N GLU A 356 32.19 1.32 1.04
CA GLU A 356 31.68 0.91 2.35
C GLU A 356 30.23 0.41 2.29
N PRO A 357 29.83 -0.49 3.22
CA PRO A 357 28.45 -0.97 3.31
C PRO A 357 27.51 0.11 3.83
N VAL A 358 26.21 -0.04 3.50
CA VAL A 358 25.14 0.77 4.07
C VAL A 358 24.39 -0.01 5.15
N GLU A 359 23.92 0.66 6.20
CA GLU A 359 23.09 0.02 7.21
C GLU A 359 21.62 -0.04 6.76
N VAL A 360 21.02 -1.23 6.90
CA VAL A 360 19.64 -1.48 6.51
C VAL A 360 18.91 -2.30 7.57
N ALA A 361 17.60 -2.09 7.66
CA ALA A 361 16.72 -2.86 8.53
C ALA A 361 15.37 -3.10 7.83
N PRO A 362 14.58 -4.08 8.28
CA PRO A 362 13.23 -4.23 7.77
C PRO A 362 12.40 -2.96 8.00
N THR A 363 11.56 -2.65 7.01
CA THR A 363 10.70 -1.47 7.02
C THR A 363 9.31 -1.84 6.48
N SER A 364 8.26 -1.34 7.09
CA SER A 364 6.88 -1.52 6.60
C SER A 364 6.76 -0.91 5.21
N HIS A 365 6.17 -1.65 4.25
CA HIS A 365 6.27 -1.28 2.85
C HIS A 365 4.96 -1.37 2.07
N TYR A 366 4.16 -2.42 2.27
CA TYR A 366 2.96 -2.67 1.49
C TYR A 366 1.92 -3.47 2.28
N GLY A 367 0.68 -2.96 2.33
CA GLY A 367 -0.46 -3.71 2.85
C GLY A 367 -0.99 -4.67 1.79
N MET A 368 -0.99 -6.00 2.05
CA MET A 368 -1.62 -6.96 1.14
C MET A 368 -3.11 -7.10 1.41
N GLY A 369 -3.54 -6.86 2.64
CA GLY A 369 -4.94 -6.68 3.00
C GLY A 369 -5.46 -5.29 2.68
N GLY A 370 -6.77 -5.12 2.71
CA GLY A 370 -7.45 -3.86 2.38
C GLY A 370 -8.97 -4.07 2.28
N VAL A 371 -9.61 -3.30 1.44
CA VAL A 371 -11.06 -3.40 1.19
C VAL A 371 -11.37 -4.68 0.40
N ALA A 372 -12.36 -5.44 0.87
CA ALA A 372 -12.87 -6.61 0.17
C ALA A 372 -13.67 -6.15 -1.05
N VAL A 373 -13.35 -6.69 -2.22
CA VAL A 373 -13.99 -6.36 -3.50
C VAL A 373 -14.24 -7.60 -4.32
N ASP A 374 -15.11 -7.50 -5.31
CA ASP A 374 -15.31 -8.52 -6.34
C ASP A 374 -14.21 -8.47 -7.44
N ASP A 375 -14.36 -9.28 -8.49
CA ASP A 375 -13.42 -9.34 -9.63
C ASP A 375 -13.35 -8.03 -10.44
N HIS A 376 -14.25 -7.09 -10.20
CA HIS A 376 -14.31 -5.79 -10.88
C HIS A 376 -13.87 -4.62 -9.99
N GLY A 377 -13.48 -4.88 -8.75
CA GLY A 377 -13.12 -3.86 -7.77
C GLY A 377 -14.31 -3.23 -7.05
N GLU A 378 -15.54 -3.77 -7.21
CA GLU A 378 -16.75 -3.31 -6.51
C GLU A 378 -16.83 -3.96 -5.12
N THR A 379 -17.19 -3.19 -4.10
CA THR A 379 -17.34 -3.68 -2.73
C THR A 379 -18.70 -4.34 -2.52
N ASP A 380 -18.99 -4.81 -1.30
CA ASP A 380 -20.32 -5.27 -0.86
C ASP A 380 -21.30 -4.10 -0.57
N VAL A 381 -20.85 -2.85 -0.73
CA VAL A 381 -21.70 -1.64 -0.75
C VAL A 381 -21.85 -1.17 -2.19
N ASP A 382 -23.06 -1.07 -2.70
CA ASP A 382 -23.34 -0.67 -4.09
C ASP A 382 -22.72 0.72 -4.41
N ASP A 383 -22.23 0.88 -5.65
CA ASP A 383 -21.60 2.09 -6.19
C ASP A 383 -20.32 2.54 -5.45
N LEU A 384 -19.73 1.67 -4.63
CA LEU A 384 -18.44 1.84 -3.99
C LEU A 384 -17.40 0.87 -4.56
N PHE A 385 -16.31 1.41 -5.09
CA PHE A 385 -15.19 0.66 -5.64
C PHE A 385 -13.92 0.93 -4.84
N ALA A 386 -13.04 -0.07 -4.75
CA ALA A 386 -11.69 0.10 -4.25
C ALA A 386 -10.68 -0.55 -5.21
N ILE A 387 -9.56 0.15 -5.48
CA ILE A 387 -8.54 -0.28 -6.45
C ILE A 387 -7.13 0.04 -5.97
N GLY A 388 -6.14 -0.64 -6.56
CA GLY A 388 -4.74 -0.52 -6.16
C GLY A 388 -4.53 -0.99 -4.73
N GLU A 389 -3.54 -0.46 -4.02
CA GLU A 389 -3.20 -0.90 -2.65
C GLU A 389 -4.35 -0.72 -1.63
N THR A 390 -5.43 -0.02 -1.98
CA THR A 390 -6.63 0.08 -1.15
C THR A 390 -7.43 -1.22 -1.13
N MET A 391 -7.43 -2.00 -2.23
CA MET A 391 -8.16 -3.27 -2.33
C MET A 391 -7.32 -4.45 -1.83
N ALA A 392 -7.99 -5.53 -1.44
CA ALA A 392 -7.38 -6.79 -1.07
C ALA A 392 -7.59 -7.89 -2.12
N GLY A 393 -6.84 -8.99 -1.98
CA GLY A 393 -7.06 -10.26 -2.67
C GLY A 393 -6.02 -10.63 -3.72
N VAL A 394 -5.35 -9.68 -4.37
CA VAL A 394 -4.35 -9.99 -5.42
C VAL A 394 -3.08 -10.62 -4.83
N HIS A 395 -2.65 -10.20 -3.65
CA HIS A 395 -1.31 -10.50 -3.15
C HIS A 395 -1.22 -11.63 -2.11
N GLY A 396 -2.36 -12.04 -1.53
CA GLY A 396 -2.38 -13.08 -0.50
C GLY A 396 -1.49 -12.73 0.70
N ALA A 397 -0.72 -13.69 1.19
CA ALA A 397 0.10 -13.53 2.39
C ALA A 397 1.44 -12.83 2.15
N ASN A 398 1.90 -12.73 0.90
CA ASN A 398 3.13 -12.03 0.54
C ASN A 398 3.07 -11.59 -0.93
N ARG A 399 3.53 -10.38 -1.23
CA ARG A 399 3.41 -9.78 -2.56
C ARG A 399 4.64 -10.05 -3.42
N LEU A 400 4.42 -10.58 -4.61
CA LEU A 400 5.44 -10.72 -5.64
C LEU A 400 5.97 -9.33 -6.07
N GLY A 401 7.29 -9.16 -6.08
CA GLY A 401 7.92 -7.92 -6.53
C GLY A 401 7.47 -7.53 -7.94
N GLY A 402 7.13 -6.25 -8.16
CA GLY A 402 6.62 -5.73 -9.43
C GLY A 402 5.10 -5.83 -9.63
N ASN A 403 4.38 -6.59 -8.81
CA ASN A 403 2.92 -6.73 -8.93
C ASN A 403 2.14 -5.53 -8.37
N SER A 404 2.70 -4.71 -7.45
CA SER A 404 1.99 -3.54 -6.94
C SER A 404 1.59 -2.55 -8.03
N LEU A 405 2.54 -2.19 -8.91
CA LEU A 405 2.23 -1.31 -10.04
C LEU A 405 1.37 -2.00 -11.11
N ALA A 406 1.54 -3.33 -11.30
CA ALA A 406 0.70 -4.10 -12.22
C ALA A 406 -0.77 -4.09 -11.79
N GLU A 407 -1.05 -4.31 -10.50
CA GLU A 407 -2.39 -4.22 -9.92
C GLU A 407 -3.02 -2.85 -10.13
N THR A 408 -2.29 -1.75 -9.81
CA THR A 408 -2.82 -0.39 -9.96
C THR A 408 -3.26 -0.10 -11.40
N VAL A 409 -2.48 -0.54 -12.39
CA VAL A 409 -2.80 -0.34 -13.81
C VAL A 409 -3.94 -1.23 -14.24
N ALA A 410 -3.92 -2.52 -13.88
CA ALA A 410 -4.94 -3.48 -14.29
C ALA A 410 -6.32 -3.14 -13.71
N TYR A 411 -6.40 -2.92 -12.39
CA TYR A 411 -7.68 -2.61 -11.73
C TYR A 411 -8.17 -1.19 -12.03
N GLY A 412 -7.30 -0.24 -12.36
CA GLY A 412 -7.73 1.04 -12.91
C GLY A 412 -8.54 0.87 -14.20
N VAL A 413 -8.13 -0.07 -15.08
CA VAL A 413 -8.89 -0.42 -16.29
C VAL A 413 -10.18 -1.15 -15.95
N VAL A 414 -10.09 -2.24 -15.19
CA VAL A 414 -11.22 -3.14 -14.90
C VAL A 414 -12.36 -2.41 -14.20
N ALA A 415 -12.05 -1.61 -13.17
CA ALA A 415 -13.06 -0.80 -12.49
C ALA A 415 -13.60 0.31 -13.38
N GLY A 416 -12.74 1.00 -14.16
CA GLY A 416 -13.17 2.03 -15.11
C GLY A 416 -14.13 1.49 -16.17
N GLU A 417 -13.88 0.29 -16.73
CA GLU A 417 -14.78 -0.42 -17.64
C GLU A 417 -16.13 -0.71 -16.98
N ARG A 418 -16.09 -1.30 -15.79
CA ARG A 418 -17.30 -1.68 -15.05
C ARG A 418 -18.17 -0.47 -14.71
N ILE A 419 -17.56 0.63 -14.26
CA ILE A 419 -18.26 1.86 -13.91
C ILE A 419 -18.86 2.53 -15.16
N ALA A 420 -18.09 2.62 -16.25
CA ALA A 420 -18.56 3.24 -17.49
C ALA A 420 -19.82 2.56 -18.07
N ASP A 421 -19.96 1.25 -17.87
CA ASP A 421 -21.13 0.48 -18.32
C ASP A 421 -22.40 0.72 -17.45
N ARG A 422 -22.27 1.33 -16.25
CA ARG A 422 -23.35 1.41 -15.25
C ARG A 422 -23.70 2.82 -14.81
N VAL A 423 -22.75 3.77 -14.88
CA VAL A 423 -22.97 5.11 -14.33
C VAL A 423 -24.06 5.85 -15.08
N ASP A 424 -25.07 6.33 -14.33
CA ASP A 424 -26.28 6.98 -14.88
C ASP A 424 -26.26 8.52 -14.68
N GLY A 425 -25.17 9.08 -14.12
CA GLY A 425 -25.02 10.52 -13.86
C GLY A 425 -24.70 10.84 -12.40
N PRO A 426 -24.75 12.12 -12.01
CA PRO A 426 -24.45 12.55 -10.64
C PRO A 426 -25.36 11.89 -9.61
N GLY A 427 -24.79 11.58 -8.44
CA GLY A 427 -25.55 11.10 -7.30
C GLY A 427 -26.40 12.18 -6.63
N GLU A 428 -27.28 11.76 -5.76
CA GLU A 428 -28.04 12.64 -4.87
C GLU A 428 -27.96 12.08 -3.44
N VAL A 429 -27.39 12.85 -2.53
CA VAL A 429 -27.41 12.51 -1.10
C VAL A 429 -28.78 12.81 -0.52
N PRO A 430 -29.55 11.79 -0.06
CA PRO A 430 -30.86 11.99 0.54
C PRO A 430 -30.83 12.94 1.73
N ASP A 431 -31.89 13.73 1.92
CA ASP A 431 -32.02 14.69 3.03
C ASP A 431 -31.80 14.01 4.40
N ALA A 432 -32.33 12.79 4.57
CA ALA A 432 -32.15 12.02 5.80
C ALA A 432 -30.67 11.72 6.08
N LEU A 433 -29.91 11.28 5.08
CA LEU A 433 -28.46 11.00 5.24
C LEU A 433 -27.66 12.29 5.48
N ARG A 434 -28.08 13.41 4.90
CA ARG A 434 -27.46 14.70 5.23
C ARG A 434 -27.63 15.04 6.71
N GLU A 435 -28.83 14.90 7.24
CA GLU A 435 -29.14 15.21 8.63
C GLU A 435 -28.51 14.20 9.62
N GLU A 436 -28.45 12.93 9.26
CA GLU A 436 -28.01 11.84 10.13
C GLU A 436 -26.50 11.56 10.04
N THR A 437 -25.86 11.83 8.90
CA THR A 437 -24.46 11.48 8.64
C THR A 437 -23.59 12.71 8.40
N VAL A 438 -23.95 13.56 7.41
CA VAL A 438 -23.10 14.67 6.97
C VAL A 438 -22.98 15.75 8.04
N GLU A 439 -24.11 16.29 8.51
CA GLU A 439 -24.10 17.42 9.45
C GLU A 439 -23.50 17.08 10.83
N PRO A 440 -23.74 15.89 11.42
CA PRO A 440 -23.05 15.50 12.65
C PRO A 440 -21.54 15.39 12.43
N HIS A 441 -21.10 14.73 11.35
CA HIS A 441 -19.68 14.58 11.05
C HIS A 441 -18.97 15.95 10.88
N LEU A 442 -19.58 16.87 10.13
CA LEU A 442 -19.03 18.22 9.96
C LEU A 442 -18.96 19.00 11.29
N ARG A 443 -19.95 18.81 12.18
CA ARG A 443 -19.89 19.39 13.53
C ARG A 443 -18.75 18.81 14.36
N ASP A 444 -18.49 17.50 14.24
CA ASP A 444 -17.39 16.84 14.96
C ASP A 444 -16.04 17.35 14.46
N LEU A 445 -15.86 17.46 13.13
CA LEU A 445 -14.67 18.05 12.53
C LEU A 445 -14.46 19.51 12.96
N ARG A 446 -15.56 20.28 12.99
CA ARG A 446 -15.50 21.67 13.45
C ARG A 446 -15.17 21.79 14.93
N ALA A 447 -15.64 20.86 15.76
CA ALA A 447 -15.34 20.81 17.19
C ALA A 447 -13.90 20.33 17.46
N MET A 448 -13.35 19.50 16.58
CA MET A 448 -11.95 19.07 16.61
C MET A 448 -11.00 20.21 16.28
N ALA A 449 -11.38 21.09 15.32
CA ALA A 449 -10.57 22.24 14.98
C ALA A 449 -10.43 23.20 16.16
N ASP A 450 -9.21 23.74 16.35
CA ASP A 450 -8.86 24.62 17.46
C ASP A 450 -9.06 23.99 18.87
N ASN A 451 -9.07 22.64 18.95
CA ASN A 451 -9.16 21.95 20.24
C ASN A 451 -7.85 22.11 21.03
N ASP A 452 -7.97 22.60 22.27
CA ASP A 452 -6.83 22.76 23.22
C ASP A 452 -6.71 21.52 24.13
N GLY A 453 -6.63 20.33 23.51
CA GLY A 453 -6.49 19.05 24.19
C GLY A 453 -5.15 18.88 24.90
N ALA A 454 -5.05 17.86 25.74
CA ALA A 454 -3.86 17.59 26.55
C ALA A 454 -2.74 16.89 25.78
N ASN A 455 -3.04 16.27 24.61
CA ASN A 455 -2.10 15.44 23.87
C ASN A 455 -1.70 16.12 22.55
N GLU A 456 -0.41 16.21 22.26
CA GLU A 456 0.08 16.65 20.95
C GLU A 456 -0.19 15.55 19.91
N VAL A 457 -0.62 15.92 18.69
CA VAL A 457 -0.95 14.97 17.62
C VAL A 457 0.25 14.08 17.31
N ASP A 458 1.42 14.66 17.12
CA ASP A 458 2.66 13.92 16.81
C ASP A 458 3.00 12.86 17.87
N ALA A 459 2.76 13.18 19.16
CA ALA A 459 3.02 12.25 20.25
C ALA A 459 2.03 11.08 20.24
N VAL A 460 0.78 11.30 19.84
CA VAL A 460 -0.23 10.24 19.70
C VAL A 460 0.13 9.33 18.53
N LEU A 461 0.52 9.90 17.37
CA LEU A 461 0.94 9.15 16.20
C LEU A 461 2.22 8.35 16.46
N ALA A 462 3.21 8.93 17.14
CA ALA A 462 4.43 8.23 17.52
C ALA A 462 4.14 7.01 18.41
N ASP A 463 3.26 7.16 19.42
CA ASP A 463 2.86 6.05 20.29
C ASP A 463 2.10 4.95 19.54
N LEU A 464 1.25 5.31 18.55
CA LEU A 464 0.56 4.35 17.70
C LEU A 464 1.56 3.55 16.84
N ARG A 465 2.49 4.25 16.20
CA ARG A 465 3.50 3.64 15.34
C ARG A 465 4.45 2.72 16.12
N GLU A 466 4.86 3.14 17.33
CA GLU A 466 5.68 2.32 18.23
C GLU A 466 4.92 1.06 18.68
N LEU A 467 3.66 1.22 19.10
CA LEU A 467 2.78 0.11 19.47
C LEU A 467 2.69 -0.92 18.36
N MET A 468 2.43 -0.48 17.13
CA MET A 468 2.28 -1.38 15.99
C MET A 468 3.59 -2.11 15.67
N TRP A 469 4.73 -1.42 15.78
CA TRP A 469 6.04 -2.02 15.59
C TRP A 469 6.33 -3.10 16.64
N GLU A 470 6.05 -2.82 17.91
CA GLU A 470 6.31 -3.73 19.02
C GLU A 470 5.41 -4.95 19.01
N HIS A 471 4.09 -4.76 18.73
CA HIS A 471 3.08 -5.79 18.96
C HIS A 471 2.58 -6.47 17.69
N ALA A 472 2.63 -5.82 16.53
CA ALA A 472 2.18 -6.35 15.25
C ALA A 472 3.26 -6.27 14.15
N GLY A 473 4.54 -6.20 14.52
CA GLY A 473 5.68 -6.20 13.61
C GLY A 473 5.92 -7.56 12.94
N ILE A 474 7.19 -7.87 12.64
CA ILE A 474 7.59 -9.08 11.90
C ILE A 474 7.39 -10.36 12.73
N LEU A 475 7.72 -10.31 14.03
CA LEU A 475 7.61 -11.44 14.97
C LEU A 475 6.46 -11.16 15.93
N ARG A 476 5.45 -12.01 15.94
CA ARG A 476 4.19 -11.83 16.70
C ARG A 476 3.94 -13.01 17.63
N ASP A 477 3.20 -12.82 18.70
CA ASP A 477 2.64 -13.86 19.55
C ASP A 477 1.33 -13.39 20.20
N GLU A 478 0.51 -14.33 20.70
CA GLU A 478 -0.80 -14.04 21.31
C GLU A 478 -0.72 -13.00 22.42
N SER A 479 0.27 -13.12 23.32
CA SER A 479 0.42 -12.21 24.47
C SER A 479 0.70 -10.80 24.02
N SER A 480 1.64 -10.63 23.08
CA SER A 480 2.01 -9.34 22.53
C SER A 480 0.84 -8.70 21.76
N LEU A 481 0.13 -9.45 20.92
CA LEU A 481 -1.02 -8.96 20.17
C LEU A 481 -2.17 -8.48 21.08
N ARG A 482 -2.44 -9.19 22.19
CA ARG A 482 -3.44 -8.78 23.18
C ARG A 482 -3.03 -7.50 23.91
N GLU A 483 -1.77 -7.38 24.30
CA GLU A 483 -1.22 -6.16 24.90
C GLU A 483 -1.30 -4.99 23.91
N GLY A 484 -1.03 -5.24 22.61
CA GLY A 484 -1.20 -4.25 21.53
C GLY A 484 -2.64 -3.72 21.46
N LEU A 485 -3.64 -4.59 21.52
CA LEU A 485 -5.05 -4.18 21.54
C LEU A 485 -5.41 -3.35 22.79
N ASP A 486 -4.90 -3.73 23.96
CA ASP A 486 -5.12 -2.96 25.21
C ASP A 486 -4.46 -1.58 25.13
N ARG A 487 -3.24 -1.49 24.59
CA ARG A 487 -2.54 -0.20 24.37
C ARG A 487 -3.25 0.65 23.30
N LEU A 488 -3.77 0.04 22.23
CA LEU A 488 -4.51 0.74 21.19
C LEU A 488 -5.74 1.46 21.75
N ALA A 489 -6.45 0.83 22.69
CA ALA A 489 -7.57 1.48 23.37
C ALA A 489 -7.12 2.74 24.14
N ALA A 490 -5.97 2.70 24.81
CA ALA A 490 -5.41 3.86 25.50
C ALA A 490 -4.94 4.96 24.53
N VAL A 491 -4.38 4.59 23.37
CA VAL A 491 -4.03 5.56 22.31
C VAL A 491 -5.29 6.22 21.75
N ARG A 492 -6.37 5.46 21.55
CA ARG A 492 -7.68 5.99 21.10
C ARG A 492 -8.27 7.00 22.10
N ASP A 493 -8.17 6.74 23.41
CA ASP A 493 -8.59 7.69 24.44
C ASP A 493 -7.78 8.99 24.39
N ARG A 494 -6.47 8.90 24.10
CA ARG A 494 -5.60 10.07 23.93
C ARG A 494 -5.89 10.82 22.63
N ALA A 495 -6.21 10.11 21.55
CA ALA A 495 -6.59 10.71 20.28
C ALA A 495 -7.88 11.56 20.40
N ALA A 496 -8.82 11.16 21.25
CA ALA A 496 -10.02 11.92 21.52
C ALA A 496 -9.77 13.27 22.25
N ASP A 497 -8.57 13.47 22.84
CA ASP A 497 -8.17 14.69 23.55
C ASP A 497 -6.86 15.27 22.97
N MET A 498 -6.74 15.29 21.63
CA MET A 498 -5.61 15.90 20.92
C MET A 498 -5.71 17.42 20.89
N ARG A 499 -4.55 18.07 20.95
CA ARG A 499 -4.43 19.51 20.65
C ARG A 499 -4.32 19.70 19.15
N VAL A 500 -5.34 20.32 18.57
CA VAL A 500 -5.48 20.44 17.12
C VAL A 500 -5.61 21.92 16.75
N GLY A 501 -4.92 22.32 15.71
CA GLY A 501 -5.01 23.68 15.15
C GLY A 501 -6.26 23.89 14.29
N PRO A 502 -6.32 25.01 13.55
CA PRO A 502 -7.40 25.28 12.61
C PRO A 502 -7.45 24.24 11.48
N VAL A 503 -8.58 24.14 10.77
CA VAL A 503 -8.80 23.16 9.68
C VAL A 503 -7.69 23.17 8.61
N THR A 504 -7.07 24.33 8.38
CA THR A 504 -5.96 24.48 7.41
C THR A 504 -4.57 24.14 7.98
N SER A 505 -4.50 23.58 9.17
CA SER A 505 -3.21 23.24 9.80
C SER A 505 -2.84 21.78 9.55
N GLU A 506 -1.54 21.51 9.46
CA GLU A 506 -0.98 20.16 9.42
C GLU A 506 -1.46 19.29 10.60
N SER A 507 -1.58 19.86 11.80
CA SER A 507 -2.08 19.13 12.97
C SER A 507 -3.55 18.71 12.84
N PHE A 508 -4.36 19.41 12.04
CA PHE A 508 -5.73 18.99 11.76
C PHE A 508 -5.75 17.80 10.78
N GLU A 509 -4.98 17.87 9.71
CA GLU A 509 -4.79 16.76 8.77
C GLU A 509 -4.34 15.50 9.52
N LEU A 510 -3.25 15.61 10.28
CA LEU A 510 -2.69 14.50 11.07
C LEU A 510 -3.67 13.95 12.13
N ALA A 511 -4.54 14.79 12.69
CA ALA A 511 -5.56 14.34 13.64
C ALA A 511 -6.66 13.51 12.94
N VAL A 512 -7.02 13.86 11.70
CA VAL A 512 -7.91 13.04 10.87
C VAL A 512 -7.22 11.73 10.49
N ASP A 513 -5.97 11.78 10.04
CA ASP A 513 -5.16 10.59 9.71
C ASP A 513 -5.04 9.64 10.91
N ALA A 514 -4.87 10.16 12.13
CA ALA A 514 -4.86 9.34 13.35
C ALA A 514 -6.13 8.50 13.50
N GLY A 515 -7.30 9.04 13.12
CA GLY A 515 -8.57 8.30 13.10
C GLY A 515 -8.51 7.11 12.14
N PHE A 516 -8.00 7.30 10.93
CA PHE A 516 -7.84 6.24 9.93
C PHE A 516 -6.83 5.19 10.37
N MET A 517 -5.68 5.62 10.87
CA MET A 517 -4.64 4.74 11.38
C MET A 517 -5.12 3.85 12.53
N LEU A 518 -5.98 4.35 13.42
CA LEU A 518 -6.57 3.58 14.51
C LEU A 518 -7.47 2.46 14.02
N VAL A 519 -8.22 2.67 12.93
CA VAL A 519 -9.05 1.63 12.30
C VAL A 519 -8.17 0.55 11.67
N ALA A 520 -7.17 0.94 10.88
CA ALA A 520 -6.24 0.02 10.24
C ALA A 520 -5.44 -0.79 11.28
N ALA A 521 -4.94 -0.15 12.33
CA ALA A 521 -4.19 -0.79 13.42
C ALA A 521 -5.04 -1.83 14.17
N GLU A 522 -6.31 -1.52 14.46
CA GLU A 522 -7.23 -2.48 15.10
C GLU A 522 -7.45 -3.70 14.21
N ALA A 523 -7.68 -3.50 12.90
CA ALA A 523 -7.87 -4.60 11.96
C ALA A 523 -6.64 -5.50 11.87
N VAL A 524 -5.44 -4.91 11.75
CA VAL A 524 -4.16 -5.66 11.73
C VAL A 524 -3.97 -6.50 13.00
N LEU A 525 -4.16 -5.90 14.18
CA LEU A 525 -3.99 -6.60 15.47
C LEU A 525 -4.99 -7.74 15.64
N ARG A 526 -6.27 -7.50 15.29
CA ARG A 526 -7.32 -8.51 15.40
C ARG A 526 -7.14 -9.67 14.41
N GLY A 527 -6.81 -9.37 13.16
CA GLY A 527 -6.52 -10.40 12.14
C GLY A 527 -5.32 -11.23 12.52
N ALA A 528 -4.23 -10.59 13.00
CA ALA A 528 -3.03 -11.28 13.46
C ALA A 528 -3.28 -12.18 14.70
N LEU A 529 -4.21 -11.79 15.56
CA LEU A 529 -4.60 -12.59 16.72
C LEU A 529 -5.48 -13.76 16.30
N GLU A 530 -6.42 -13.55 15.37
CA GLU A 530 -7.35 -14.58 14.85
C GLU A 530 -6.62 -15.68 14.09
N ARG A 531 -5.63 -15.33 13.25
CA ARG A 531 -4.87 -16.29 12.45
C ARG A 531 -3.83 -17.03 13.30
N GLU A 532 -4.15 -18.22 13.73
CA GLU A 532 -3.31 -19.08 14.59
C GLU A 532 -2.36 -19.97 13.76
N GLU A 533 -1.61 -19.36 12.83
CA GLU A 533 -0.58 -20.01 12.00
C GLU A 533 0.52 -19.02 11.63
N SER A 534 1.54 -19.49 10.90
CA SER A 534 2.51 -18.62 10.19
C SER A 534 2.39 -18.84 8.69
N ARG A 535 2.26 -17.71 7.94
CA ARG A 535 2.12 -17.73 6.47
C ARG A 535 2.63 -16.42 5.88
N GLY A 536 3.59 -16.48 4.95
CA GLY A 536 4.15 -15.31 4.29
C GLY A 536 4.62 -14.24 5.29
N ALA A 537 4.12 -13.01 5.15
CA ALA A 537 4.47 -11.88 6.01
C ALA A 537 3.90 -11.98 7.44
N HIS A 538 2.94 -12.84 7.69
CA HIS A 538 2.40 -13.09 9.04
C HIS A 538 3.16 -14.23 9.71
N TYR A 539 3.97 -13.90 10.72
CA TYR A 539 4.74 -14.90 11.47
C TYR A 539 4.41 -14.87 12.97
N ARG A 540 3.88 -15.99 13.47
CA ARG A 540 3.54 -16.23 14.87
C ARG A 540 4.60 -17.11 15.52
N THR A 541 5.32 -16.60 16.52
CA THR A 541 6.35 -17.36 17.24
C THR A 541 5.76 -18.49 18.08
N ASP A 542 4.50 -18.35 18.49
CA ASP A 542 3.71 -19.35 19.20
C ASP A 542 2.97 -20.34 18.27
N HIS A 543 2.83 -20.00 16.97
CA HIS A 543 2.30 -20.86 15.91
C HIS A 543 3.22 -20.79 14.65
N PRO A 544 4.46 -21.34 14.74
CA PRO A 544 5.50 -21.09 13.73
C PRO A 544 5.29 -21.85 12.40
N ASP A 545 4.39 -22.81 12.37
CA ASP A 545 4.13 -23.64 11.21
C ASP A 545 2.92 -23.10 10.41
N THR A 546 2.91 -23.33 9.10
CA THR A 546 1.76 -23.10 8.24
C THR A 546 0.73 -24.22 8.43
N ASP A 547 -0.52 -23.87 8.66
CA ASP A 547 -1.62 -24.82 8.85
C ASP A 547 -2.49 -24.87 7.57
N PRO A 548 -2.66 -26.05 6.93
CA PRO A 548 -3.52 -26.18 5.75
C PRO A 548 -4.98 -25.78 5.99
N ASP A 549 -5.50 -25.91 7.22
CA ASP A 549 -6.87 -25.55 7.58
C ASP A 549 -7.06 -24.01 7.59
N TRP A 550 -5.97 -23.26 7.68
CA TRP A 550 -5.92 -21.81 7.56
C TRP A 550 -5.75 -21.30 6.12
N ARG A 551 -5.92 -22.12 5.10
CA ARG A 551 -6.05 -21.64 3.71
C ARG A 551 -7.40 -20.94 3.53
N ARG A 552 -7.53 -19.78 4.17
CA ARG A 552 -8.75 -18.98 4.31
C ARG A 552 -8.40 -17.50 4.38
N ASN A 553 -9.28 -16.66 3.86
CA ASN A 553 -9.21 -15.22 4.05
C ASN A 553 -9.96 -14.82 5.33
N VAL A 554 -9.48 -13.79 6.02
CA VAL A 554 -10.10 -13.20 7.20
C VAL A 554 -10.80 -11.92 6.80
N TYR A 555 -12.11 -11.84 7.04
CA TYR A 555 -12.92 -10.65 6.75
C TYR A 555 -13.25 -9.91 8.04
N PHE A 556 -13.37 -8.59 7.94
CA PHE A 556 -13.71 -7.70 9.03
C PHE A 556 -14.96 -6.92 8.65
N ASP A 557 -16.03 -7.14 9.38
CA ASP A 557 -17.32 -6.49 9.17
C ASP A 557 -17.61 -5.54 10.34
N ALA A 558 -18.35 -4.45 10.10
CA ALA A 558 -18.78 -3.54 11.16
C ALA A 558 -19.74 -4.27 12.12
N ALA A 559 -19.51 -4.11 13.43
CA ALA A 559 -20.39 -4.67 14.45
C ALA A 559 -21.59 -3.77 14.73
N ASP A 560 -22.76 -4.35 15.10
CA ASP A 560 -23.98 -3.61 15.44
C ASP A 560 -23.80 -2.53 16.52
N VAL A 561 -22.80 -2.67 17.39
CA VAL A 561 -22.53 -1.76 18.53
C VAL A 561 -21.06 -1.33 18.52
N GLY A 562 -20.62 -0.76 17.39
CA GLY A 562 -19.24 -0.27 17.23
C GLY A 562 -18.17 -1.38 17.29
N GLY A 563 -17.04 -1.18 16.63
CA GLY A 563 -15.95 -2.15 16.55
C GLY A 563 -16.07 -3.08 15.35
N MET A 564 -15.26 -4.17 15.35
CA MET A 564 -15.13 -5.12 14.25
C MET A 564 -15.54 -6.53 14.68
N THR A 565 -16.26 -7.23 13.81
CA THR A 565 -16.48 -8.69 13.88
C THR A 565 -15.68 -9.36 12.78
N LEU A 566 -15.16 -10.56 13.07
CA LEU A 566 -14.33 -11.31 12.14
C LEU A 566 -15.08 -12.56 11.67
N ARG A 567 -14.92 -12.87 10.38
CA ARG A 567 -15.35 -14.13 9.76
C ARG A 567 -14.26 -14.66 8.86
N THR A 568 -14.27 -15.96 8.56
CA THR A 568 -13.29 -16.57 7.66
C THR A 568 -13.97 -17.30 6.53
N GLU A 569 -13.42 -17.20 5.31
CA GLU A 569 -13.92 -17.89 4.13
C GLU A 569 -12.82 -18.70 3.46
N PRO A 570 -13.12 -19.89 2.92
CA PRO A 570 -12.13 -20.67 2.17
C PRO A 570 -11.77 -19.97 0.87
N VAL A 571 -10.52 -20.10 0.45
CA VAL A 571 -10.02 -19.58 -0.82
C VAL A 571 -10.54 -20.42 -1.99
N ASP A 572 -10.92 -19.76 -3.07
CA ASP A 572 -11.36 -20.41 -4.32
C ASP A 572 -10.20 -21.15 -5.03
N GLN A 573 -10.53 -21.95 -6.02
CA GLN A 573 -9.55 -22.65 -6.84
C GLN A 573 -9.20 -21.82 -8.08
N PRO A 574 -7.93 -21.81 -8.52
CA PRO A 574 -7.54 -21.16 -9.77
C PRO A 574 -8.12 -21.91 -10.99
N SER A 575 -8.06 -21.28 -12.16
CA SER A 575 -8.41 -21.92 -13.42
C SER A 575 -7.51 -23.14 -13.72
N ASP A 576 -8.00 -24.04 -14.57
CA ASP A 576 -7.25 -25.23 -14.99
C ASP A 576 -5.86 -24.86 -15.58
N ALA A 577 -5.74 -23.73 -16.28
CA ALA A 577 -4.51 -23.28 -16.88
C ALA A 577 -3.48 -22.85 -15.82
N VAL A 578 -3.92 -22.13 -14.80
CA VAL A 578 -3.06 -21.69 -13.70
C VAL A 578 -2.73 -22.87 -12.79
N GLN A 579 -3.68 -23.76 -12.53
CA GLN A 579 -3.41 -25.00 -11.77
C GLN A 579 -2.36 -25.87 -12.48
N ALA A 580 -2.41 -25.98 -13.80
CA ALA A 580 -1.40 -26.71 -14.57
C ALA A 580 -0.02 -26.08 -14.44
N ALA A 581 0.07 -24.74 -14.46
CA ALA A 581 1.34 -24.02 -14.27
C ALA A 581 1.90 -24.19 -12.85
N LEU A 582 1.02 -24.21 -11.82
CA LEU A 582 1.39 -24.53 -10.44
C LEU A 582 1.93 -25.96 -10.31
N ASP A 583 1.26 -26.93 -10.94
CA ASP A 583 1.64 -28.35 -10.89
C ASP A 583 2.93 -28.65 -11.67
N GLU A 584 3.20 -27.90 -12.75
CA GLU A 584 4.44 -28.02 -13.52
C GLU A 584 5.65 -27.53 -12.73
N GLY A 585 5.46 -26.47 -11.97
CA GLY A 585 6.48 -25.85 -11.13
C GLY A 585 7.61 -25.24 -11.96
N HIS A 586 7.67 -23.93 -12.03
CA HIS A 586 8.77 -23.21 -12.66
C HIS A 586 9.63 -22.62 -11.56
N GLU A 587 10.84 -23.16 -11.35
CA GLU A 587 11.82 -22.62 -10.40
C GLU A 587 12.92 -21.90 -11.16
N LEU A 588 13.24 -20.70 -10.73
CA LEU A 588 14.40 -19.96 -11.20
C LEU A 588 15.68 -20.62 -10.68
N ASP A 589 16.61 -20.95 -11.56
CA ASP A 589 17.96 -21.32 -11.18
C ASP A 589 18.81 -20.05 -10.98
N TYR A 590 18.85 -19.54 -9.74
CA TYR A 590 19.61 -18.34 -9.38
C TYR A 590 21.11 -18.43 -9.67
N HIS A 591 21.69 -19.64 -9.76
CA HIS A 591 23.10 -19.83 -10.14
C HIS A 591 23.38 -19.46 -11.59
N GLN A 592 22.33 -19.30 -12.44
CA GLN A 592 22.51 -18.80 -13.80
C GLN A 592 22.58 -17.26 -13.87
N LEU A 593 22.35 -16.56 -12.76
CA LEU A 593 22.42 -15.10 -12.66
C LEU A 593 23.81 -14.60 -12.17
N GLU A 594 24.67 -15.48 -11.68
CA GLU A 594 26.06 -15.18 -11.32
C GLU A 594 26.97 -15.16 -12.58
#